data_1c257cb5c82656c6e983e2bdcff1b33b
#
_entry.id   1c257cb5c82656c6e983e2bdcff1b33b
#
_cell.length_a   1.000
_cell.length_b   1.000
_cell.length_c   1.000
_cell.angle_alpha   90.00
_cell.angle_beta   90.00
_cell.angle_gamma   90.00
#
_symmetry.space_group_name_H-M   'P 1'
#
loop_
_entity.id
_entity.type
_entity.pdbx_description
1 polymer ?
#
loop_
_entity_poly.entity_id
_entity_poly.type
_entity_poly.pdbx_seq_one_letter_code
_entity_poly.pdbx_strand_id
1 'polypeptide(L)'
;MIAKIALTNVHKSFGPKDVLRGVNLEVETGQSLVVIGGSGSGKSVMLKSILGLLTPDSGSIKIDSRETVGLARRGRADIDHQIGMLFQNGALFDSLPVWKNVAFRAIQNDGMNEADARDLAVDALKRVELGTELLDLSPAALSGGMHKRVGLARAIASKPEIIFFDEPTTGLDPIMTDVINHLIRNCVQ
;
A
#
# COMPACT_ATOMS: atom_id res chain seq x y z
N MET A 1 10.80 -23.08 -2.19
CA MET A 1 9.75 -22.17 -2.74
C MET A 1 10.42 -20.84 -3.05
N ILE A 2 9.94 -20.08 -4.01
CA ILE A 2 10.52 -18.78 -4.38
C ILE A 2 9.84 -17.73 -3.51
N ALA A 3 10.62 -16.91 -2.77
CA ALA A 3 10.07 -15.83 -1.97
C ALA A 3 9.44 -14.76 -2.88
N LYS A 4 8.24 -14.27 -2.53
CA LYS A 4 7.57 -13.15 -3.19
C LYS A 4 8.33 -11.86 -2.96
N ILE A 5 8.81 -11.66 -1.72
CA ILE A 5 9.68 -10.54 -1.33
C ILE A 5 10.87 -11.10 -0.57
N ALA A 6 12.09 -10.70 -0.94
CA ALA A 6 13.31 -11.07 -0.22
C ALA A 6 14.21 -9.85 -0.01
N LEU A 7 14.58 -9.60 1.23
CA LEU A 7 15.59 -8.63 1.63
C LEU A 7 16.84 -9.38 2.10
N THR A 8 18.00 -8.99 1.63
CA THR A 8 19.27 -9.60 2.05
C THR A 8 20.25 -8.51 2.45
N ASN A 9 20.63 -8.53 3.74
CA ASN A 9 21.61 -7.64 4.32
C ASN A 9 21.38 -6.15 4.00
N VAL A 10 20.14 -5.68 4.14
CA VAL A 10 19.74 -4.32 3.76
C VAL A 10 20.15 -3.33 4.83
N HIS A 11 20.92 -2.32 4.44
CA HIS A 11 21.37 -1.22 5.30
C HIS A 11 20.83 0.12 4.83
N LYS A 12 20.51 1.00 5.78
CA LYS A 12 20.15 2.39 5.53
C LYS A 12 20.49 3.28 6.71
N SER A 13 21.24 4.34 6.43
CA SER A 13 21.65 5.35 7.42
C SER A 13 21.18 6.74 6.98
N PHE A 14 21.00 7.63 7.93
CA PHE A 14 20.74 9.05 7.75
C PHE A 14 21.75 9.85 8.58
N GLY A 15 22.79 10.34 7.92
CA GLY A 15 23.93 10.90 8.62
C GLY A 15 24.57 9.87 9.58
N PRO A 16 24.78 10.20 10.87
CA PRO A 16 25.39 9.28 11.82
C PRO A 16 24.42 8.20 12.35
N LYS A 17 23.15 8.24 11.96
CA LYS A 17 22.13 7.33 12.49
C LYS A 17 21.89 6.16 11.54
N ASP A 18 22.34 4.96 11.93
CA ASP A 18 22.02 3.71 11.28
C ASP A 18 20.59 3.28 11.63
N VAL A 19 19.73 3.16 10.63
CA VAL A 19 18.31 2.83 10.79
C VAL A 19 18.02 1.39 10.41
N LEU A 20 18.50 0.94 9.24
CA LEU A 20 18.48 -0.47 8.87
C LEU A 20 19.91 -1.01 8.99
N ARG A 21 20.07 -2.10 9.73
CA ARG A 21 21.39 -2.66 10.11
C ARG A 21 21.52 -4.11 9.67
N GLY A 22 21.51 -4.34 8.34
CA GLY A 22 21.61 -5.69 7.79
C GLY A 22 20.30 -6.47 7.90
N VAL A 23 19.19 -5.86 7.51
CA VAL A 23 17.87 -6.50 7.56
C VAL A 23 17.80 -7.64 6.55
N ASN A 24 17.41 -8.83 7.05
CA ASN A 24 17.09 -10.01 6.25
C ASN A 24 15.62 -10.35 6.48
N LEU A 25 14.88 -10.61 5.41
CA LEU A 25 13.46 -10.90 5.45
C LEU A 25 13.07 -11.68 4.21
N GLU A 26 12.25 -12.71 4.38
CA GLU A 26 11.61 -13.42 3.28
C GLU A 26 10.11 -13.49 3.53
N VAL A 27 9.31 -13.24 2.49
CA VAL A 27 7.85 -13.36 2.51
C VAL A 27 7.46 -14.22 1.32
N GLU A 28 6.78 -15.31 1.58
CA GLU A 28 6.29 -16.23 0.55
C GLU A 28 4.96 -15.75 -0.05
N THR A 29 4.62 -16.27 -1.22
CA THR A 29 3.29 -16.03 -1.82
C THR A 29 2.18 -16.54 -0.90
N GLY A 30 1.13 -15.73 -0.70
CA GLY A 30 0.02 -16.04 0.21
C GLY A 30 0.34 -15.87 1.70
N GLN A 31 1.54 -15.42 2.05
CA GLN A 31 1.91 -15.17 3.43
C GLN A 31 1.54 -13.76 3.87
N SER A 32 1.02 -13.64 5.08
CA SER A 32 0.87 -12.36 5.79
C SER A 32 1.99 -12.19 6.80
N LEU A 33 2.71 -11.07 6.71
CA LEU A 33 3.78 -10.72 7.64
C LEU A 33 3.44 -9.44 8.39
N VAL A 34 3.59 -9.47 9.70
CA VAL A 34 3.42 -8.29 10.57
C VAL A 34 4.77 -7.86 11.11
N VAL A 35 5.13 -6.60 10.88
CA VAL A 35 6.36 -6.00 11.43
C VAL A 35 6.01 -5.13 12.63
N ILE A 36 6.48 -5.52 13.80
CA ILE A 36 6.23 -4.83 15.07
C ILE A 36 7.52 -4.15 15.54
N GLY A 37 7.39 -2.97 16.14
CA GLY A 37 8.50 -2.23 16.70
C GLY A 37 8.11 -0.84 17.15
N GLY A 38 8.86 -0.25 18.05
CA GLY A 38 8.65 1.12 18.56
C GLY A 38 8.78 2.20 17.47
N SER A 39 8.38 3.42 17.82
CA SER A 39 8.60 4.57 16.92
C SER A 39 10.09 4.75 16.62
N GLY A 40 10.43 5.01 15.36
CA GLY A 40 11.82 5.18 14.93
C GLY A 40 12.63 3.89 14.76
N SER A 41 12.03 2.70 14.90
CA SER A 41 12.72 1.41 14.72
C SER A 41 13.07 1.05 13.27
N GLY A 42 12.66 1.86 12.28
CA GLY A 42 13.00 1.65 10.88
C GLY A 42 11.89 1.00 10.03
N LYS A 43 10.71 0.67 10.59
CA LYS A 43 9.59 0.04 9.85
C LYS A 43 9.24 0.78 8.55
N SER A 44 8.96 2.07 8.65
CA SER A 44 8.60 2.88 7.48
C SER A 44 9.79 3.10 6.54
N VAL A 45 11.03 3.06 7.03
CA VAL A 45 12.24 3.13 6.19
C VAL A 45 12.37 1.84 5.38
N MET A 46 12.20 0.67 6.01
CA MET A 46 12.19 -0.62 5.33
C MET A 46 11.08 -0.67 4.27
N LEU A 47 9.85 -0.30 4.63
CA LEU A 47 8.71 -0.26 3.72
C LEU A 47 8.98 0.65 2.50
N LYS A 48 9.47 1.88 2.73
CA LYS A 48 9.84 2.81 1.67
C LYS A 48 10.97 2.27 0.78
N SER A 49 11.88 1.49 1.34
CA SER A 49 12.96 0.85 0.57
C SER A 49 12.40 -0.25 -0.34
N ILE A 50 11.49 -1.09 0.14
CA ILE A 50 10.81 -2.11 -0.67
C ILE A 50 10.01 -1.45 -1.80
N LEU A 51 9.28 -0.37 -1.48
CA LEU A 51 8.49 0.39 -2.45
C LEU A 51 9.35 1.20 -3.46
N GLY A 52 10.68 1.25 -3.28
CA GLY A 52 11.59 2.03 -4.13
C GLY A 52 11.44 3.54 -3.97
N LEU A 53 10.77 3.98 -2.91
CA LEU A 53 10.67 5.40 -2.53
C LEU A 53 11.94 5.89 -1.83
N LEU A 54 12.76 4.95 -1.36
CA LEU A 54 14.03 5.20 -0.70
C LEU A 54 15.04 4.15 -1.18
N THR A 55 16.21 4.59 -1.61
CA THR A 55 17.30 3.66 -1.98
C THR A 55 18.08 3.27 -0.74
N PRO A 56 18.24 1.98 -0.42
CA PRO A 56 19.13 1.51 0.63
C PRO A 56 20.59 1.84 0.28
N ASP A 57 21.44 1.91 1.30
CA ASP A 57 22.87 2.20 1.12
C ASP A 57 23.63 0.94 0.66
N SER A 58 23.14 -0.25 1.06
CA SER A 58 23.67 -1.54 0.62
C SER A 58 22.64 -2.65 0.85
N GLY A 59 22.92 -3.83 0.33
CA GLY A 59 22.04 -4.99 0.38
C GLY A 59 21.23 -5.17 -0.90
N SER A 60 20.35 -6.17 -0.88
CA SER A 60 19.51 -6.56 -2.01
C SER A 60 18.05 -6.60 -1.60
N ILE A 61 17.15 -6.12 -2.45
CA ILE A 61 15.70 -6.24 -2.30
C ILE A 61 15.16 -6.86 -3.59
N LYS A 62 14.59 -8.04 -3.49
CA LYS A 62 13.99 -8.73 -4.64
C LYS A 62 12.49 -8.86 -4.48
N ILE A 63 11.76 -8.69 -5.56
CA ILE A 63 10.34 -9.00 -5.71
C ILE A 63 10.23 -9.97 -6.89
N ASP A 64 9.60 -11.12 -6.68
CA ASP A 64 9.55 -12.23 -7.65
C ASP A 64 10.95 -12.58 -8.22
N SER A 65 11.95 -12.70 -7.33
CA SER A 65 13.37 -12.95 -7.68
C SER A 65 14.05 -11.85 -8.49
N ARG A 66 13.35 -10.76 -8.86
CA ARG A 66 13.90 -9.63 -9.60
C ARG A 66 14.48 -8.61 -8.64
N GLU A 67 15.76 -8.25 -8.80
CA GLU A 67 16.41 -7.20 -8.04
C GLU A 67 15.72 -5.84 -8.28
N THR A 68 15.43 -5.11 -7.20
CA THR A 68 14.71 -3.83 -7.27
C THR A 68 15.58 -2.63 -6.89
N VAL A 69 16.69 -2.86 -6.17
CA VAL A 69 17.62 -1.78 -5.79
C VAL A 69 18.32 -1.24 -7.03
N GLY A 70 18.31 0.07 -7.17
CA GLY A 70 18.97 0.74 -8.31
C GLY A 70 18.18 0.71 -9.62
N LEU A 71 16.99 0.10 -9.67
CA LEU A 71 16.14 0.18 -10.85
C LEU A 71 15.69 1.61 -11.11
N ALA A 72 15.83 2.09 -12.34
CA ALA A 72 15.19 3.31 -12.79
C ALA A 72 13.67 3.15 -12.76
N ARG A 73 12.93 4.27 -12.61
CA ARG A 73 11.48 4.30 -12.48
C ARG A 73 10.74 3.50 -13.59
N ARG A 74 11.23 3.60 -14.84
CA ARG A 74 10.67 2.81 -15.96
C ARG A 74 10.86 1.31 -15.80
N GLY A 75 12.01 0.87 -15.27
CA GLY A 75 12.30 -0.54 -15.03
C GLY A 75 11.53 -1.14 -13.86
N ARG A 76 10.87 -0.31 -13.06
CA ARG A 76 10.10 -0.69 -11.89
C ARG A 76 8.59 -0.73 -12.13
N ALA A 77 8.11 -0.20 -13.25
CA ALA A 77 6.69 -0.04 -13.54
C ALA A 77 5.88 -1.35 -13.37
N ASP A 78 6.37 -2.47 -13.90
CA ASP A 78 5.71 -3.78 -13.80
C ASP A 78 5.62 -4.28 -12.35
N ILE A 79 6.66 -3.99 -11.55
CA ILE A 79 6.66 -4.33 -10.11
C ILE A 79 5.65 -3.46 -9.37
N ASP A 80 5.67 -2.17 -9.65
CA ASP A 80 4.77 -1.21 -9.01
C ASP A 80 3.30 -1.53 -9.35
N HIS A 81 3.01 -2.12 -10.52
CA HIS A 81 1.68 -2.62 -10.88
C HIS A 81 1.17 -3.75 -9.98
N GLN A 82 2.06 -4.55 -9.41
CA GLN A 82 1.68 -5.64 -8.51
C GLN A 82 1.46 -5.19 -7.07
N ILE A 83 1.74 -3.93 -6.73
CA ILE A 83 1.74 -3.43 -5.36
C ILE A 83 0.54 -2.52 -5.10
N GLY A 84 -0.22 -2.84 -4.06
CA GLY A 84 -1.18 -1.96 -3.41
C GLY A 84 -0.62 -1.39 -2.12
N MET A 85 -1.00 -0.16 -1.76
CA MET A 85 -0.53 0.49 -0.53
C MET A 85 -1.66 1.23 0.18
N LEU A 86 -1.88 0.90 1.45
CA LEU A 86 -2.66 1.70 2.38
C LEU A 86 -1.72 2.48 3.30
N PHE A 87 -1.69 3.78 3.13
CA PHE A 87 -0.92 4.69 3.98
C PHE A 87 -1.67 4.98 5.29
N GLN A 88 -0.94 5.34 6.34
CA GLN A 88 -1.44 5.60 7.69
C GLN A 88 -2.70 6.49 7.74
N ASN A 89 -2.75 7.55 6.91
CA ASN A 89 -3.89 8.48 6.83
C ASN A 89 -4.73 8.30 5.55
N GLY A 90 -4.70 7.11 4.90
CA GLY A 90 -5.37 6.88 3.63
C GLY A 90 -4.71 7.61 2.45
N ALA A 91 -4.08 8.76 2.65
CA ALA A 91 -3.38 9.60 1.67
C ALA A 91 -4.21 9.86 0.40
N LEU A 92 -5.48 10.19 0.55
CA LEU A 92 -6.35 10.55 -0.56
C LEU A 92 -5.94 11.92 -1.14
N PHE A 93 -6.18 12.11 -2.41
CA PHE A 93 -6.01 13.40 -3.08
C PHE A 93 -7.22 14.27 -2.81
N ASP A 94 -7.07 15.35 -2.05
CA ASP A 94 -8.16 16.24 -1.65
C ASP A 94 -8.85 16.93 -2.83
N SER A 95 -8.14 17.12 -3.93
CA SER A 95 -8.66 17.72 -5.15
C SER A 95 -9.49 16.77 -6.03
N LEU A 96 -9.56 15.48 -5.67
CA LEU A 96 -10.26 14.47 -6.44
C LEU A 96 -11.44 13.90 -5.66
N PRO A 97 -12.59 13.62 -6.30
CA PRO A 97 -13.67 12.89 -5.66
C PRO A 97 -13.26 11.46 -5.32
N VAL A 98 -14.04 10.80 -4.47
CA VAL A 98 -13.77 9.44 -3.99
C VAL A 98 -13.53 8.47 -5.14
N TRP A 99 -14.39 8.44 -6.16
CA TRP A 99 -14.22 7.50 -7.27
C TRP A 99 -12.90 7.70 -8.05
N LYS A 100 -12.48 8.96 -8.26
CA LYS A 100 -11.18 9.24 -8.90
C LYS A 100 -10.00 8.88 -8.00
N ASN A 101 -10.15 9.00 -6.69
CA ASN A 101 -9.14 8.51 -5.75
C ASN A 101 -8.99 6.99 -5.85
N VAL A 102 -10.10 6.25 -5.84
CA VAL A 102 -10.09 4.78 -5.91
C VAL A 102 -9.52 4.28 -7.24
N ALA A 103 -9.98 4.83 -8.35
CA ALA A 103 -9.57 4.45 -9.69
C ALA A 103 -8.32 5.19 -10.19
N PHE A 104 -7.64 5.96 -9.34
CA PHE A 104 -6.55 6.87 -9.74
C PHE A 104 -5.50 6.19 -10.61
N ARG A 105 -5.07 5.00 -10.21
CA ARG A 105 -4.06 4.25 -10.94
C ARG A 105 -4.56 3.79 -12.31
N ALA A 106 -5.75 3.22 -12.38
CA ALA A 106 -6.36 2.74 -13.62
C ALA A 106 -6.51 3.89 -14.64
N ILE A 107 -6.85 5.10 -14.17
CA ILE A 107 -6.96 6.29 -15.01
C ILE A 107 -5.57 6.74 -15.49
N GLN A 108 -4.61 6.88 -14.57
CA GLN A 108 -3.33 7.53 -14.87
C GLN A 108 -2.32 6.62 -15.57
N ASN A 109 -2.31 5.35 -15.22
CA ASN A 109 -1.31 4.41 -15.74
C ASN A 109 -1.87 3.54 -16.87
N ASP A 110 -3.13 3.13 -16.77
CA ASP A 110 -3.72 2.16 -17.69
C ASP A 110 -4.61 2.85 -18.75
N GLY A 111 -4.80 4.18 -18.63
CA GLY A 111 -5.61 4.96 -19.57
C GLY A 111 -7.09 4.62 -19.56
N MET A 112 -7.60 4.07 -18.44
CA MET A 112 -9.01 3.67 -18.30
C MET A 112 -9.94 4.87 -18.49
N ASN A 113 -10.99 4.71 -19.26
CA ASN A 113 -11.99 5.75 -19.46
C ASN A 113 -12.83 5.98 -18.18
N GLU A 114 -13.55 7.10 -18.14
CA GLU A 114 -14.26 7.53 -16.94
C GLU A 114 -15.40 6.57 -16.53
N ALA A 115 -16.11 5.97 -17.47
CA ALA A 115 -17.20 5.05 -17.16
C ALA A 115 -16.67 3.78 -16.48
N ASP A 116 -15.67 3.13 -17.08
CA ASP A 116 -15.05 1.93 -16.54
C ASP A 116 -14.35 2.22 -15.20
N ALA A 117 -13.76 3.40 -15.04
CA ALA A 117 -13.11 3.82 -13.80
C ALA A 117 -14.13 4.02 -12.66
N ARG A 118 -15.33 4.54 -12.96
CA ARG A 118 -16.41 4.63 -11.96
C ARG A 118 -16.91 3.24 -11.56
N ASP A 119 -17.08 2.33 -12.51
CA ASP A 119 -17.50 0.95 -12.21
C ASP A 119 -16.45 0.23 -11.35
N LEU A 120 -15.18 0.38 -11.68
CA LEU A 120 -14.07 -0.11 -10.85
C LEU A 120 -14.15 0.44 -9.42
N ALA A 121 -14.43 1.73 -9.27
CA ALA A 121 -14.54 2.36 -7.96
C ALA A 121 -15.76 1.85 -7.18
N VAL A 122 -16.90 1.64 -7.83
CA VAL A 122 -18.09 1.02 -7.23
C VAL A 122 -17.76 -0.36 -6.66
N ASP A 123 -17.11 -1.20 -7.44
CA ASP A 123 -16.78 -2.56 -7.01
C ASP A 123 -15.76 -2.56 -5.86
N ALA A 124 -14.76 -1.68 -5.91
CA ALA A 124 -13.78 -1.55 -4.85
C ALA A 124 -14.40 -1.00 -3.55
N LEU A 125 -15.32 -0.03 -3.63
CA LEU A 125 -16.04 0.50 -2.46
C LEU A 125 -16.92 -0.56 -1.80
N LYS A 126 -17.64 -1.36 -2.58
CA LYS A 126 -18.43 -2.48 -2.05
C LYS A 126 -17.57 -3.47 -1.25
N ARG A 127 -16.36 -3.78 -1.72
CA ARG A 127 -15.44 -4.69 -1.03
C ARG A 127 -14.97 -4.17 0.34
N VAL A 128 -15.04 -2.87 0.57
CA VAL A 128 -14.74 -2.22 1.86
C VAL A 128 -15.98 -1.74 2.59
N GLU A 129 -17.15 -2.29 2.24
CA GLU A 129 -18.45 -2.02 2.87
C GLU A 129 -18.81 -0.53 2.87
N LEU A 130 -18.55 0.15 1.75
CA LEU A 130 -18.96 1.53 1.49
C LEU A 130 -19.96 1.58 0.34
N GLY A 131 -20.96 2.46 0.49
CA GLY A 131 -22.00 2.65 -0.51
C GLY A 131 -21.57 3.56 -1.68
N THR A 132 -22.36 3.53 -2.74
CA THR A 132 -22.11 4.30 -3.97
C THR A 132 -22.43 5.79 -3.83
N GLU A 133 -23.17 6.17 -2.80
CA GLU A 133 -23.48 7.57 -2.45
C GLU A 133 -22.24 8.40 -2.12
N LEU A 134 -21.10 7.73 -1.85
CA LEU A 134 -19.85 8.40 -1.54
C LEU A 134 -19.03 8.75 -2.80
N LEU A 135 -19.36 8.21 -3.96
CA LEU A 135 -18.53 8.31 -5.16
C LEU A 135 -18.10 9.74 -5.50
N ASP A 136 -19.04 10.66 -5.47
CA ASP A 136 -18.81 12.05 -5.88
C ASP A 136 -18.42 12.98 -4.73
N LEU A 137 -18.32 12.46 -3.49
CA LEU A 137 -17.89 13.25 -2.35
C LEU A 137 -16.40 13.57 -2.42
N SER A 138 -16.01 14.71 -1.84
CA SER A 138 -14.62 15.02 -1.58
C SER A 138 -14.10 14.27 -0.35
N PRO A 139 -12.80 13.98 -0.25
CA PRO A 139 -12.22 13.36 0.94
C PRO A 139 -12.52 14.12 2.24
N ALA A 140 -12.63 15.45 2.20
CA ALA A 140 -12.95 16.28 3.35
C ALA A 140 -14.36 16.04 3.94
N ALA A 141 -15.28 15.46 3.15
CA ALA A 141 -16.62 15.11 3.61
C ALA A 141 -16.70 13.73 4.29
N LEU A 142 -15.59 12.97 4.32
CA LEU A 142 -15.55 11.63 4.87
C LEU A 142 -15.21 11.65 6.38
N SER A 143 -15.80 10.73 7.15
CA SER A 143 -15.30 10.43 8.50
C SER A 143 -13.93 9.77 8.44
N GLY A 144 -13.16 9.77 9.55
CA GLY A 144 -11.84 9.13 9.60
C GLY A 144 -11.85 7.64 9.20
N GLY A 145 -12.87 6.90 9.64
CA GLY A 145 -13.06 5.51 9.28
C GLY A 145 -13.41 5.32 7.80
N MET A 146 -14.27 6.18 7.22
CA MET A 146 -14.58 6.17 5.79
C MET A 146 -13.35 6.52 4.96
N HIS A 147 -12.57 7.51 5.39
CA HIS A 147 -11.35 7.94 4.72
C HIS A 147 -10.35 6.78 4.58
N LYS A 148 -10.14 5.99 5.66
CA LYS A 148 -9.28 4.81 5.63
C LYS A 148 -9.84 3.69 4.75
N ARG A 149 -11.15 3.44 4.80
CA ARG A 149 -11.80 2.43 3.92
C ARG A 149 -11.71 2.82 2.45
N VAL A 150 -11.85 4.09 2.10
CA VAL A 150 -11.60 4.57 0.72
C VAL A 150 -10.14 4.39 0.33
N GLY A 151 -9.19 4.67 1.24
CA GLY A 151 -7.77 4.37 1.04
C GLY A 151 -7.49 2.88 0.79
N LEU A 152 -8.19 2.00 1.52
CA LEU A 152 -8.13 0.55 1.32
C LEU A 152 -8.74 0.15 -0.03
N ALA A 153 -9.91 0.71 -0.39
CA ALA A 153 -10.53 0.48 -1.70
C ALA A 153 -9.56 0.84 -2.84
N ARG A 154 -8.88 1.99 -2.75
CA ARG A 154 -7.84 2.38 -3.71
C ARG A 154 -6.68 1.39 -3.76
N ALA A 155 -6.24 0.89 -2.61
CA ALA A 155 -5.13 -0.06 -2.55
C ALA A 155 -5.45 -1.39 -3.24
N ILE A 156 -6.71 -1.84 -3.19
CA ILE A 156 -7.16 -3.13 -3.73
C ILE A 156 -7.82 -3.04 -5.11
N ALA A 157 -8.13 -1.84 -5.62
CA ALA A 157 -8.87 -1.63 -6.86
C ALA A 157 -8.22 -2.32 -8.07
N SER A 158 -6.89 -2.23 -8.18
CA SER A 158 -6.13 -2.85 -9.27
C SER A 158 -5.83 -4.33 -9.07
N LYS A 159 -6.42 -4.99 -8.06
CA LYS A 159 -6.19 -6.41 -7.71
C LYS A 159 -4.69 -6.73 -7.59
N PRO A 160 -3.95 -6.03 -6.72
CA PRO A 160 -2.51 -6.22 -6.59
C PRO A 160 -2.18 -7.61 -6.02
N GLU A 161 -0.99 -8.11 -6.31
CA GLU A 161 -0.45 -9.37 -5.77
C GLU A 161 0.20 -9.18 -4.39
N ILE A 162 0.61 -7.95 -4.07
CA ILE A 162 1.24 -7.56 -2.81
C ILE A 162 0.49 -6.35 -2.26
N ILE A 163 0.10 -6.38 -0.99
CA ILE A 163 -0.51 -5.23 -0.34
C ILE A 163 0.29 -4.87 0.90
N PHE A 164 0.69 -3.60 0.98
CA PHE A 164 1.33 -3.04 2.17
C PHE A 164 0.34 -2.21 2.98
N PHE A 165 0.41 -2.36 4.30
CA PHE A 165 -0.38 -1.62 5.27
C PHE A 165 0.56 -0.88 6.22
N ASP A 166 0.55 0.46 6.18
CA ASP A 166 1.32 1.29 7.11
C ASP A 166 0.40 1.82 8.20
N GLU A 167 0.49 1.24 9.39
CA GLU A 167 -0.33 1.58 10.56
C GLU A 167 -1.84 1.73 10.25
N PRO A 168 -2.50 0.70 9.71
CA PRO A 168 -3.85 0.82 9.15
C PRO A 168 -4.92 1.20 10.18
N THR A 169 -4.70 0.93 11.46
CA THR A 169 -5.67 1.14 12.55
C THR A 169 -5.33 2.32 13.47
N THR A 170 -4.18 2.97 13.28
CA THR A 170 -3.76 4.11 14.11
C THR A 170 -4.77 5.25 14.03
N GLY A 171 -5.20 5.76 15.19
CA GLY A 171 -6.15 6.87 15.31
C GLY A 171 -7.61 6.49 15.10
N LEU A 172 -7.94 5.21 15.03
CA LEU A 172 -9.31 4.70 15.02
C LEU A 172 -9.75 4.25 16.40
N ASP A 173 -11.06 4.34 16.65
CA ASP A 173 -11.69 3.71 17.83
C ASP A 173 -11.64 2.16 17.71
N PRO A 174 -11.89 1.42 18.80
CA PRO A 174 -11.83 -0.03 18.80
C PRO A 174 -12.78 -0.70 17.77
N ILE A 175 -14.00 -0.16 17.61
CA ILE A 175 -14.99 -0.73 16.67
C ILE A 175 -14.49 -0.60 15.25
N MET A 176 -14.03 0.57 14.86
CA MET A 176 -13.48 0.82 13.53
C MET A 176 -12.17 0.06 13.28
N THR A 177 -11.38 -0.15 14.34
CA THR A 177 -10.18 -1.00 14.27
C THR A 177 -10.54 -2.44 13.89
N ASP A 178 -11.57 -3.01 14.49
CA ASP A 178 -12.04 -4.36 14.18
C ASP A 178 -12.58 -4.45 12.73
N VAL A 179 -13.32 -3.44 12.28
CA VAL A 179 -13.80 -3.36 10.89
C VAL A 179 -12.63 -3.37 9.92
N ILE A 180 -11.63 -2.51 10.09
CA ILE A 180 -10.46 -2.46 9.21
C ILE A 180 -9.69 -3.78 9.25
N ASN A 181 -9.49 -4.39 10.41
CA ASN A 181 -8.81 -5.69 10.54
C ASN A 181 -9.58 -6.81 9.83
N HIS A 182 -10.91 -6.78 9.88
CA HIS A 182 -11.75 -7.74 9.14
C HIS A 182 -11.60 -7.56 7.64
N LEU A 183 -11.67 -6.33 7.14
CA LEU A 183 -11.50 -6.00 5.73
C LEU A 183 -10.11 -6.41 5.21
N ILE A 184 -9.05 -6.14 5.98
CA ILE A 184 -7.68 -6.55 5.62
C ILE A 184 -7.60 -8.08 5.48
N ARG A 185 -8.14 -8.83 6.44
CA ARG A 185 -8.17 -10.30 6.37
C ARG A 185 -8.88 -10.82 5.14
N ASN A 186 -10.01 -10.21 4.76
CA ASN A 186 -10.76 -10.59 3.56
C ASN A 186 -10.02 -10.24 2.25
N CYS A 187 -9.09 -9.29 2.27
CA CYS A 187 -8.29 -8.94 1.09
C CYS A 187 -7.13 -9.92 0.84
N VAL A 188 -6.73 -10.71 1.85
CA VAL A 188 -5.56 -11.60 1.81
C VAL A 188 -5.96 -13.06 1.54
N GLN A 189 -7.25 -13.36 1.53
CA GLN A 189 -7.81 -14.68 1.13
C GLN A 189 -8.06 -14.73 -0.38
#